data_007e1cf935f5cbade633f77bd92631b0
#
_entry.id   007e1cf935f5cbade633f77bd92631b0
#
_cell.length_a   1.000
_cell.length_b   1.000
_cell.length_c   1.000
_cell.angle_alpha   90.00
_cell.angle_beta   90.00
_cell.angle_gamma   90.00
#
_symmetry.space_group_name_H-M   'P 1'
#
loop_
_entity.id
_entity.type
_entity.pdbx_description
1 polymer ?
#
loop_
_entity_poly.entity_id
_entity_poly.type
_entity_poly.pdbx_seq_one_letter_code
_entity_poly.pdbx_strand_id
1 'polypeptide(L)'
;MSAIELPRNPRDRHALARLNDWLAGQTAEQRVAWALQHTPGRHALSSSFGAQAAVSLHLLTRQQPDIPVILIDTGYLFPETYQFVDTLAERLELNLKVYRPMIGRAWAEARYGRLWEQGVEGIDRYNSIRKVEPMQRALTDLGVQSWFAGLRRSQSRSRQDIAFVEWNRNRWKFHPIADWSDRDVGLYLQRHGLPYHPLWDQGYISIGDTHTTRRWEPGMEEEDTRFFGLKRECGLHGPG
;
A
#
# COMPACT_ATOMS: atom_id res chain seq x y z
N MET A 1 5.43 -18.13 27.38
CA MET A 1 6.29 -17.87 26.19
C MET A 1 6.83 -16.47 26.32
N SER A 2 8.17 -16.26 26.25
CA SER A 2 8.73 -14.91 26.25
C SER A 2 8.09 -14.10 25.12
N ALA A 3 7.59 -12.91 25.42
CA ALA A 3 7.13 -12.00 24.39
C ALA A 3 8.30 -11.70 23.45
N ILE A 4 8.10 -11.87 22.15
CA ILE A 4 9.12 -11.49 21.17
C ILE A 4 9.26 -9.98 21.14
N GLU A 5 10.50 -9.49 21.19
CA GLU A 5 10.78 -8.07 21.17
C GLU A 5 11.19 -7.59 19.78
N LEU A 6 10.97 -6.31 19.53
CA LEU A 6 11.49 -5.65 18.34
C LEU A 6 13.03 -5.67 18.37
N PRO A 7 13.73 -6.01 17.26
CA PRO A 7 15.18 -6.00 17.22
C PRO A 7 15.77 -4.64 17.62
N ARG A 8 16.69 -4.62 18.58
CA ARG A 8 17.41 -3.39 18.98
C ARG A 8 18.19 -2.79 17.81
N ASN A 9 18.79 -3.64 17.00
CA ASN A 9 19.37 -3.25 15.72
C ASN A 9 18.43 -3.64 14.58
N PRO A 10 17.78 -2.68 13.91
CA PRO A 10 16.82 -2.97 12.84
C PRO A 10 17.46 -3.59 11.58
N ARG A 11 18.79 -3.62 11.49
CA ARG A 11 19.55 -4.27 10.40
C ARG A 11 20.04 -5.67 10.77
N ASP A 12 19.75 -6.17 11.95
CA ASP A 12 20.05 -7.54 12.35
C ASP A 12 19.11 -8.52 11.62
N ARG A 13 19.63 -9.12 10.56
CA ARG A 13 18.88 -10.05 9.70
C ARG A 13 18.38 -11.29 10.47
N HIS A 14 19.15 -11.80 11.42
CA HIS A 14 18.77 -12.97 12.21
C HIS A 14 17.62 -12.63 13.18
N ALA A 15 17.71 -11.50 13.84
CA ALA A 15 16.63 -11.04 14.70
C ALA A 15 15.35 -10.73 13.91
N LEU A 16 15.47 -10.10 12.73
CA LEU A 16 14.35 -9.87 11.82
C LEU A 16 13.72 -11.17 11.32
N ALA A 17 14.53 -12.17 10.96
CA ALA A 17 14.02 -13.47 10.53
C ALA A 17 13.21 -14.14 11.64
N ARG A 18 13.74 -14.24 12.87
CA ARG A 18 13.00 -14.79 14.01
C ARG A 18 11.69 -14.05 14.29
N LEU A 19 11.69 -12.72 14.17
CA LEU A 19 10.46 -11.93 14.33
C LEU A 19 9.44 -12.25 13.24
N ASN A 20 9.87 -12.35 11.99
CA ASN A 20 9.00 -12.71 10.87
C ASN A 20 8.45 -14.14 11.01
N ASP A 21 9.27 -15.10 11.46
CA ASP A 21 8.84 -16.48 11.73
C ASP A 21 7.77 -16.52 12.83
N TRP A 22 7.93 -15.73 13.88
CA TRP A 22 6.92 -15.62 14.92
C TRP A 22 5.64 -14.96 14.40
N LEU A 23 5.74 -13.86 13.63
CA LEU A 23 4.60 -13.17 13.01
C LEU A 23 3.86 -14.09 12.02
N ALA A 24 4.54 -15.00 11.36
CA ALA A 24 3.91 -15.96 10.46
C ALA A 24 2.88 -16.85 11.18
N GLY A 25 3.10 -17.15 12.46
CA GLY A 25 2.17 -17.91 13.30
C GLY A 25 1.02 -17.07 13.90
N GLN A 26 0.97 -15.76 13.65
CA GLN A 26 -0.06 -14.86 14.20
C GLN A 26 -1.15 -14.57 13.17
N THR A 27 -2.36 -14.21 13.63
CA THR A 27 -3.39 -13.65 12.75
C THR A 27 -3.03 -12.21 12.32
N ALA A 28 -3.68 -11.69 11.28
CA ALA A 28 -3.46 -10.32 10.85
C ALA A 28 -3.78 -9.30 11.94
N GLU A 29 -4.85 -9.53 12.71
CA GLU A 29 -5.23 -8.71 13.86
C GLU A 29 -4.16 -8.74 14.95
N GLN A 30 -3.60 -9.91 15.26
CA GLN A 30 -2.54 -10.07 16.25
C GLN A 30 -1.24 -9.40 15.77
N ARG A 31 -0.91 -9.48 14.48
CA ARG A 31 0.24 -8.76 13.88
C ARG A 31 0.11 -7.25 14.04
N VAL A 32 -1.09 -6.71 13.77
CA VAL A 32 -1.36 -5.28 13.96
C VAL A 32 -1.25 -4.91 15.43
N ALA A 33 -1.92 -5.63 16.33
CA ALA A 33 -1.88 -5.36 17.76
C ALA A 33 -0.45 -5.36 18.30
N TRP A 34 0.33 -6.38 17.92
CA TRP A 34 1.73 -6.47 18.32
C TRP A 34 2.55 -5.29 17.80
N ALA A 35 2.41 -4.96 16.51
CA ALA A 35 3.15 -3.85 15.91
C ALA A 35 2.83 -2.51 16.59
N LEU A 36 1.55 -2.20 16.81
CA LEU A 36 1.12 -0.97 17.48
C LEU A 36 1.66 -0.87 18.91
N GLN A 37 1.80 -2.00 19.61
CA GLN A 37 2.26 -2.03 20.98
C GLN A 37 3.80 -1.98 21.13
N HIS A 38 4.53 -2.61 20.18
CA HIS A 38 5.97 -2.86 20.34
C HIS A 38 6.86 -1.98 19.45
N THR A 39 6.28 -1.23 18.50
CA THR A 39 7.10 -0.35 17.65
C THR A 39 7.05 1.09 18.11
N PRO A 40 8.20 1.79 18.05
CA PRO A 40 8.29 3.14 18.58
C PRO A 40 7.60 4.16 17.68
N GLY A 41 7.23 5.27 18.29
CA GLY A 41 6.86 6.51 17.62
C GLY A 41 5.48 6.51 16.98
N ARG A 42 5.33 7.33 15.94
CA ARG A 42 4.05 7.50 15.26
C ARG A 42 3.86 6.45 14.18
N HIS A 43 2.67 5.88 14.15
CA HIS A 43 2.22 4.93 13.15
C HIS A 43 1.45 5.64 12.04
N ALA A 44 1.49 5.09 10.82
CA ALA A 44 0.60 5.48 9.73
C ALA A 44 0.30 4.27 8.83
N LEU A 45 -0.82 4.30 8.16
CA LEU A 45 -1.18 3.36 7.09
C LEU A 45 -1.12 4.09 5.76
N SER A 46 -0.53 3.50 4.73
CA SER A 46 -0.70 3.99 3.36
C SER A 46 -1.71 3.14 2.59
N SER A 47 -2.55 3.80 1.82
CA SER A 47 -3.50 3.15 0.93
C SER A 47 -3.56 3.86 -0.41
N SER A 48 -3.55 3.09 -1.50
CA SER A 48 -3.88 3.58 -2.84
C SER A 48 -5.37 3.54 -3.13
N PHE A 49 -6.19 3.10 -2.19
CA PHE A 49 -7.63 2.86 -2.36
C PHE A 49 -7.94 2.00 -3.60
N GLY A 50 -7.09 1.01 -3.86
CA GLY A 50 -7.30 0.03 -4.94
C GLY A 50 -8.40 -0.98 -4.62
N ALA A 51 -8.52 -2.02 -5.45
CA ALA A 51 -9.65 -2.95 -5.48
C ALA A 51 -10.13 -3.46 -4.11
N GLN A 52 -9.21 -3.79 -3.22
CA GLN A 52 -9.47 -4.44 -1.93
C GLN A 52 -8.96 -3.62 -0.73
N ALA A 53 -8.81 -2.30 -0.91
CA ALA A 53 -8.19 -1.42 0.09
C ALA A 53 -8.94 -1.40 1.44
N ALA A 54 -10.25 -1.62 1.42
CA ALA A 54 -11.10 -1.61 2.62
C ALA A 54 -10.63 -2.60 3.70
N VAL A 55 -9.97 -3.70 3.31
CA VAL A 55 -9.41 -4.68 4.26
C VAL A 55 -8.40 -4.05 5.21
N SER A 56 -7.33 -3.49 4.66
CA SER A 56 -6.25 -2.92 5.48
C SER A 56 -6.70 -1.68 6.24
N LEU A 57 -7.55 -0.85 5.63
CA LEU A 57 -8.14 0.31 6.27
C LEU A 57 -8.94 -0.11 7.51
N HIS A 58 -9.89 -1.02 7.36
CA HIS A 58 -10.71 -1.51 8.47
C HIS A 58 -9.89 -2.26 9.54
N LEU A 59 -8.94 -3.10 9.12
CA LEU A 59 -8.10 -3.87 10.03
C LEU A 59 -7.29 -2.96 10.98
N LEU A 60 -6.74 -1.87 10.46
CA LEU A 60 -5.93 -0.94 11.23
C LEU A 60 -6.81 0.01 12.07
N THR A 61 -7.84 0.62 11.47
CA THR A 61 -8.67 1.62 12.17
C THR A 61 -9.50 1.02 13.30
N ARG A 62 -9.84 -0.27 13.24
CA ARG A 62 -10.47 -0.96 14.38
C ARG A 62 -9.59 -1.03 15.62
N GLN A 63 -8.26 -0.99 15.47
CA GLN A 63 -7.31 -1.09 16.58
C GLN A 63 -6.72 0.26 16.97
N GLN A 64 -6.56 1.16 15.99
CA GLN A 64 -6.14 2.54 16.20
C GLN A 64 -7.00 3.46 15.31
N PRO A 65 -8.18 3.91 15.80
CA PRO A 65 -9.15 4.67 15.01
C PRO A 65 -8.59 5.95 14.38
N ASP A 66 -7.70 6.65 15.08
CA ASP A 66 -7.10 7.92 14.67
C ASP A 66 -5.79 7.77 13.87
N ILE A 67 -5.40 6.53 13.50
CA ILE A 67 -4.19 6.30 12.71
C ILE A 67 -4.21 7.13 11.42
N PRO A 68 -3.17 7.94 11.12
CA PRO A 68 -3.10 8.64 9.85
C PRO A 68 -3.13 7.67 8.68
N VAL A 69 -4.08 7.87 7.76
CA VAL A 69 -4.19 7.13 6.50
C VAL A 69 -3.68 8.00 5.37
N ILE A 70 -2.53 7.64 4.79
CA ILE A 70 -1.87 8.40 3.74
C ILE A 70 -2.39 7.94 2.37
N LEU A 71 -3.01 8.86 1.63
CA LEU A 71 -3.30 8.73 0.20
C LEU A 71 -2.34 9.60 -0.59
N ILE A 72 -1.68 9.03 -1.58
CA ILE A 72 -0.95 9.80 -2.59
C ILE A 72 -1.86 10.04 -3.78
N ASP A 73 -2.35 11.26 -3.89
CA ASP A 73 -3.14 11.70 -5.05
C ASP A 73 -2.19 12.18 -6.17
N THR A 74 -2.01 11.32 -7.15
CA THR A 74 -1.13 11.59 -8.31
C THR A 74 -1.71 12.63 -9.27
N GLY A 75 -3.01 12.94 -9.13
CA GLY A 75 -3.78 13.74 -10.08
C GLY A 75 -4.28 12.95 -11.30
N TYR A 76 -4.09 11.61 -11.29
CA TYR A 76 -4.47 10.72 -12.39
C TYR A 76 -5.30 9.52 -11.91
N LEU A 77 -5.82 9.56 -10.69
CA LEU A 77 -6.70 8.51 -10.18
C LEU A 77 -8.03 8.51 -10.97
N PHE A 78 -8.69 7.36 -10.97
CA PHE A 78 -10.04 7.25 -11.54
C PHE A 78 -11.04 8.07 -10.72
N PRO A 79 -12.09 8.64 -11.34
CA PRO A 79 -13.21 9.26 -10.60
C PRO A 79 -13.81 8.33 -9.55
N GLU A 80 -13.96 7.05 -9.88
CA GLU A 80 -14.45 6.00 -8.98
C GLU A 80 -13.53 5.77 -7.79
N THR A 81 -12.21 5.97 -7.95
CA THR A 81 -11.27 5.92 -6.83
C THR A 81 -11.50 7.06 -5.85
N TYR A 82 -11.73 8.29 -6.33
CA TYR A 82 -12.05 9.42 -5.46
C TYR A 82 -13.36 9.19 -4.71
N GLN A 83 -14.42 8.71 -5.39
CA GLN A 83 -15.69 8.34 -4.76
C GLN A 83 -15.51 7.24 -3.71
N PHE A 84 -14.66 6.25 -3.99
CA PHE A 84 -14.35 5.18 -3.05
C PHE A 84 -13.56 5.67 -1.83
N VAL A 85 -12.66 6.64 -2.02
CA VAL A 85 -11.97 7.34 -0.93
C VAL A 85 -12.98 8.01 -0.01
N ASP A 86 -13.90 8.79 -0.54
CA ASP A 86 -14.92 9.50 0.24
C ASP A 86 -15.82 8.51 0.98
N THR A 87 -16.30 7.46 0.29
CA THR A 87 -17.11 6.38 0.90
C THR A 87 -16.42 5.70 2.08
N LEU A 88 -15.13 5.34 1.92
CA LEU A 88 -14.40 4.67 2.99
C LEU A 88 -13.97 5.65 4.09
N ALA A 89 -13.66 6.89 3.74
CA ALA A 89 -13.31 7.92 4.71
C ALA A 89 -14.48 8.19 5.66
N GLU A 90 -15.70 8.35 5.13
CA GLU A 90 -16.90 8.53 5.93
C GLU A 90 -17.23 7.26 6.74
N ARG A 91 -17.28 6.10 6.08
CA ARG A 91 -17.71 4.85 6.70
C ARG A 91 -16.81 4.36 7.82
N LEU A 92 -15.49 4.55 7.69
CA LEU A 92 -14.48 4.11 8.64
C LEU A 92 -13.91 5.26 9.49
N GLU A 93 -14.48 6.47 9.37
CA GLU A 93 -14.05 7.68 10.08
C GLU A 93 -12.55 7.93 9.96
N LEU A 94 -12.01 7.81 8.72
CA LEU A 94 -10.56 7.81 8.49
C LEU A 94 -9.92 9.17 8.81
N ASN A 95 -8.83 9.15 9.57
CA ASN A 95 -7.90 10.27 9.67
C ASN A 95 -7.08 10.42 8.37
N LEU A 96 -7.77 10.78 7.28
CA LEU A 96 -7.21 10.82 5.92
C LEU A 96 -6.22 11.96 5.75
N LYS A 97 -5.05 11.67 5.21
CA LYS A 97 -3.97 12.60 4.87
C LYS A 97 -3.65 12.48 3.38
N VAL A 98 -4.08 13.46 2.60
CA VAL A 98 -3.88 13.48 1.14
C VAL A 98 -2.62 14.25 0.81
N TYR A 99 -1.66 13.59 0.17
CA TYR A 99 -0.43 14.20 -0.32
C TYR A 99 -0.39 14.18 -1.85
N ARG A 100 0.07 15.28 -2.43
CA ARG A 100 0.14 15.49 -3.87
C ARG A 100 1.57 15.84 -4.30
N PRO A 101 1.95 15.54 -5.56
CA PRO A 101 3.18 16.06 -6.13
C PRO A 101 3.26 17.59 -6.05
N MET A 102 4.47 18.11 -5.91
CA MET A 102 4.71 19.57 -5.81
C MET A 102 4.29 20.33 -7.08
N ILE A 103 4.30 19.67 -8.23
CA ILE A 103 3.85 20.26 -9.51
C ILE A 103 2.56 19.59 -9.99
N GLY A 104 1.62 20.40 -10.45
CA GLY A 104 0.37 19.93 -10.99
C GLY A 104 0.54 19.10 -12.27
N ARG A 105 -0.54 18.37 -12.65
CA ARG A 105 -0.56 17.50 -13.83
C ARG A 105 -0.15 18.22 -15.10
N ALA A 106 -0.86 19.32 -15.44
CA ALA A 106 -0.62 20.07 -16.68
C ALA A 106 0.81 20.61 -16.77
N TRP A 107 1.36 21.11 -15.65
CA TRP A 107 2.73 21.62 -15.61
C TRP A 107 3.75 20.49 -15.79
N ALA A 108 3.54 19.34 -15.18
CA ALA A 108 4.45 18.20 -15.34
C ALA A 108 4.44 17.67 -16.79
N GLU A 109 3.26 17.55 -17.41
CA GLU A 109 3.14 17.13 -18.80
C GLU A 109 3.80 18.13 -19.78
N ALA A 110 3.62 19.44 -19.54
CA ALA A 110 4.29 20.47 -20.33
C ALA A 110 5.82 20.42 -20.21
N ARG A 111 6.35 20.10 -19.02
CA ARG A 111 7.79 20.08 -18.75
C ARG A 111 8.48 18.81 -19.19
N TYR A 112 7.84 17.66 -18.99
CA TYR A 112 8.45 16.34 -19.14
C TYR A 112 7.80 15.48 -20.22
N GLY A 113 6.68 15.93 -20.81
CA GLY A 113 5.83 15.10 -21.65
C GLY A 113 5.09 14.05 -20.81
N ARG A 114 4.50 13.09 -21.49
CA ARG A 114 3.83 11.94 -20.89
C ARG A 114 4.87 10.88 -20.54
N LEU A 115 5.41 10.98 -19.34
CA LEU A 115 6.50 10.10 -18.87
C LEU A 115 6.16 8.62 -18.97
N TRP A 116 4.90 8.23 -18.79
CA TRP A 116 4.46 6.83 -18.89
C TRP A 116 4.50 6.25 -20.33
N GLU A 117 4.67 7.11 -21.35
CA GLU A 117 4.86 6.72 -22.75
C GLU A 117 6.36 6.65 -23.16
N GLN A 118 7.27 6.94 -22.23
CA GLN A 118 8.72 7.03 -22.46
C GLN A 118 9.47 5.79 -21.94
N GLY A 119 8.85 4.61 -22.02
CA GLY A 119 9.45 3.35 -21.59
C GLY A 119 9.69 3.25 -20.08
N VAL A 120 10.53 2.31 -19.68
CA VAL A 120 10.77 1.99 -18.25
C VAL A 120 11.35 3.18 -17.50
N GLU A 121 12.32 3.88 -18.08
CA GLU A 121 12.95 5.07 -17.45
C GLU A 121 11.94 6.20 -17.24
N GLY A 122 11.06 6.42 -18.20
CA GLY A 122 9.97 7.39 -18.07
C GLY A 122 8.99 7.01 -16.96
N ILE A 123 8.62 5.73 -16.88
CA ILE A 123 7.77 5.18 -15.80
C ILE A 123 8.45 5.37 -14.45
N ASP A 124 9.75 5.11 -14.33
CA ASP A 124 10.50 5.29 -13.08
C ASP A 124 10.53 6.75 -12.63
N ARG A 125 10.78 7.66 -13.57
CA ARG A 125 10.74 9.10 -13.31
C ARG A 125 9.33 9.56 -12.92
N TYR A 126 8.29 9.05 -13.59
CA TYR A 126 6.90 9.28 -13.22
C TYR A 126 6.61 8.86 -11.78
N ASN A 127 6.96 7.63 -11.44
CA ASN A 127 6.75 7.08 -10.11
C ASN A 127 7.53 7.86 -9.05
N SER A 128 8.76 8.25 -9.34
CA SER A 128 9.58 9.06 -8.43
C SER A 128 8.90 10.39 -8.10
N ILE A 129 8.45 11.13 -9.13
CA ILE A 129 7.84 12.46 -8.96
C ILE A 129 6.43 12.37 -8.38
N ARG A 130 5.62 11.39 -8.84
CA ARG A 130 4.19 11.36 -8.53
C ARG A 130 3.83 10.53 -7.32
N LYS A 131 4.72 9.62 -6.89
CA LYS A 131 4.41 8.67 -5.81
C LYS A 131 5.47 8.67 -4.72
N VAL A 132 6.74 8.45 -5.07
CA VAL A 132 7.80 8.25 -4.08
C VAL A 132 8.08 9.54 -3.30
N GLU A 133 8.28 10.67 -4.00
CA GLU A 133 8.53 11.97 -3.35
C GLU A 133 7.38 12.35 -2.39
N PRO A 134 6.10 12.41 -2.85
CA PRO A 134 5.04 12.81 -1.94
C PRO A 134 4.87 11.85 -0.76
N MET A 135 5.13 10.55 -0.95
CA MET A 135 5.08 9.57 0.14
C MET A 135 6.18 9.80 1.17
N GLN A 136 7.43 10.05 0.73
CA GLN A 136 8.53 10.34 1.65
C GLN A 136 8.27 11.63 2.44
N ARG A 137 7.73 12.64 1.78
CA ARG A 137 7.32 13.89 2.43
C ARG A 137 6.21 13.65 3.45
N ALA A 138 5.17 12.87 3.09
CA ALA A 138 4.10 12.50 4.02
C ALA A 138 4.64 11.82 5.28
N LEU A 139 5.49 10.80 5.10
CA LEU A 139 6.08 10.09 6.23
C LEU A 139 6.96 10.99 7.12
N THR A 140 7.62 11.99 6.52
CA THR A 140 8.47 12.95 7.24
C THR A 140 7.63 13.99 7.97
N ASP A 141 6.69 14.64 7.29
CA ASP A 141 5.83 15.68 7.86
C ASP A 141 5.00 15.14 9.04
N LEU A 142 4.52 13.90 8.92
CA LEU A 142 3.74 13.23 9.96
C LEU A 142 4.63 12.63 11.07
N GLY A 143 5.94 12.65 10.93
CA GLY A 143 6.89 12.08 11.90
C GLY A 143 6.74 10.57 12.06
N VAL A 144 6.38 9.86 10.97
CA VAL A 144 6.11 8.42 10.99
C VAL A 144 7.39 7.64 11.22
N GLN A 145 7.37 6.73 12.19
CA GLN A 145 8.45 5.78 12.47
C GLN A 145 8.07 4.35 12.10
N SER A 146 6.78 4.03 12.13
CA SER A 146 6.25 2.72 11.78
C SER A 146 5.13 2.86 10.76
N TRP A 147 5.28 2.18 9.63
CA TRP A 147 4.43 2.32 8.46
C TRP A 147 3.77 1.00 8.08
N PHE A 148 2.45 0.98 7.99
CA PHE A 148 1.66 -0.15 7.54
C PHE A 148 1.30 -0.04 6.05
N ALA A 149 1.29 -1.17 5.35
CA ALA A 149 0.85 -1.27 3.97
C ALA A 149 0.12 -2.59 3.72
N GLY A 150 -0.94 -2.55 2.93
CA GLY A 150 -1.79 -3.71 2.60
C GLY A 150 -1.27 -4.56 1.44
N LEU A 151 0.05 -4.79 1.36
CA LEU A 151 0.63 -5.62 0.33
C LEU A 151 0.47 -7.11 0.65
N ARG A 152 0.29 -7.93 -0.38
CA ARG A 152 0.17 -9.39 -0.29
C ARG A 152 1.13 -10.08 -1.27
N ARG A 153 1.63 -11.24 -0.88
CA ARG A 153 2.51 -12.08 -1.71
C ARG A 153 1.82 -12.55 -2.98
N SER A 154 0.51 -12.82 -2.89
CA SER A 154 -0.30 -13.30 -4.00
C SER A 154 -0.52 -12.28 -5.12
N GLN A 155 -0.21 -10.99 -4.92
CA GLN A 155 -0.51 -9.92 -5.89
C GLN A 155 0.46 -9.84 -7.06
N SER A 156 1.69 -10.33 -6.92
CA SER A 156 2.68 -10.36 -8.01
C SER A 156 3.90 -11.19 -7.66
N ARG A 157 4.65 -11.62 -8.69
CA ARG A 157 5.92 -12.35 -8.51
C ARG A 157 6.96 -11.53 -7.73
N SER A 158 6.99 -10.22 -7.96
CA SER A 158 7.90 -9.31 -7.24
C SER A 158 7.61 -9.20 -5.74
N ARG A 159 6.45 -9.69 -5.29
CA ARG A 159 6.01 -9.64 -3.88
C ARG A 159 6.06 -10.99 -3.16
N GLN A 160 6.44 -12.08 -3.83
CA GLN A 160 6.41 -13.42 -3.25
C GLN A 160 7.15 -13.55 -1.92
N ASP A 161 8.23 -12.77 -1.74
CA ASP A 161 9.09 -12.80 -0.56
C ASP A 161 8.84 -11.63 0.41
N ILE A 162 7.72 -10.91 0.29
CA ILE A 162 7.42 -9.81 1.23
C ILE A 162 7.36 -10.37 2.66
N ALA A 163 8.18 -9.80 3.51
CA ALA A 163 8.18 -10.06 4.95
C ALA A 163 7.00 -9.38 5.65
N PHE A 164 6.57 -9.88 6.81
CA PHE A 164 5.56 -9.21 7.63
C PHE A 164 6.08 -7.92 8.23
N VAL A 165 7.37 -7.87 8.54
CA VAL A 165 8.07 -6.67 9.01
C VAL A 165 9.43 -6.57 8.33
N GLU A 166 9.77 -5.34 7.92
CA GLU A 166 11.07 -4.99 7.36
C GLU A 166 11.54 -3.63 7.88
N TRP A 167 12.86 -3.41 7.85
CA TRP A 167 13.44 -2.08 8.03
C TRP A 167 13.69 -1.45 6.68
N ASN A 168 12.94 -0.41 6.37
CA ASN A 168 12.97 0.23 5.05
C ASN A 168 13.07 1.75 5.22
N ARG A 169 14.05 2.38 4.58
CA ARG A 169 14.25 3.85 4.57
C ARG A 169 14.19 4.46 5.98
N ASN A 170 14.89 3.84 6.92
CA ASN A 170 14.97 4.24 8.34
C ASN A 170 13.61 4.21 9.08
N ARG A 171 12.71 3.33 8.69
CA ARG A 171 11.41 3.10 9.32
C ARG A 171 11.09 1.62 9.40
N TRP A 172 10.32 1.25 10.39
CA TRP A 172 9.67 -0.06 10.44
C TRP A 172 8.50 -0.08 9.45
N LYS A 173 8.43 -1.12 8.66
CA LYS A 173 7.35 -1.30 7.70
C LYS A 173 6.70 -2.64 7.87
N PHE A 174 5.37 -2.65 7.96
CA PHE A 174 4.55 -3.82 8.28
C PHE A 174 3.59 -4.14 7.16
N HIS A 175 3.48 -5.45 6.87
CA HIS A 175 2.53 -6.01 5.92
C HIS A 175 1.66 -7.06 6.63
N PRO A 176 0.66 -6.68 7.43
CA PRO A 176 -0.07 -7.60 8.30
C PRO A 176 -0.78 -8.73 7.58
N ILE A 177 -1.16 -8.50 6.31
CA ILE A 177 -1.88 -9.43 5.44
C ILE A 177 -1.00 -9.99 4.31
N ALA A 178 0.33 -10.00 4.49
CA ALA A 178 1.27 -10.43 3.43
C ALA A 178 0.98 -11.85 2.91
N ASP A 179 0.51 -12.74 3.75
CA ASP A 179 0.19 -14.14 3.45
C ASP A 179 -1.26 -14.39 2.99
N TRP A 180 -2.11 -13.35 2.97
CA TRP A 180 -3.51 -13.53 2.60
C TRP A 180 -3.68 -13.80 1.11
N SER A 181 -4.51 -14.79 0.82
CA SER A 181 -5.02 -15.07 -0.52
C SER A 181 -6.20 -14.14 -0.89
N ASP A 182 -6.61 -14.15 -2.15
CA ASP A 182 -7.83 -13.44 -2.58
C ASP A 182 -9.08 -13.99 -1.90
N ARG A 183 -9.09 -15.28 -1.56
CA ARG A 183 -10.16 -15.91 -0.79
C ARG A 183 -10.23 -15.31 0.63
N ASP A 184 -9.10 -15.16 1.31
CA ASP A 184 -9.05 -14.59 2.67
C ASP A 184 -9.56 -13.15 2.66
N VAL A 185 -9.14 -12.37 1.68
CA VAL A 185 -9.62 -10.99 1.47
C VAL A 185 -11.13 -10.96 1.23
N GLY A 186 -11.64 -11.82 0.31
CA GLY A 186 -13.06 -11.90 0.02
C GLY A 186 -13.89 -12.27 1.24
N LEU A 187 -13.45 -13.27 2.00
CA LEU A 187 -14.12 -13.69 3.25
C LEU A 187 -14.11 -12.57 4.31
N TYR A 188 -13.02 -11.82 4.40
CA TYR A 188 -12.92 -10.69 5.33
C TYR A 188 -13.89 -9.57 4.93
N LEU A 189 -13.89 -9.17 3.65
CA LEU A 189 -14.81 -8.15 3.12
C LEU A 189 -16.26 -8.54 3.38
N GLN A 190 -16.63 -9.78 3.07
CA GLN A 190 -17.97 -10.30 3.30
C GLN A 190 -18.35 -10.31 4.78
N ARG A 191 -17.48 -10.83 5.66
CA ARG A 191 -17.70 -10.89 7.10
C ARG A 191 -17.99 -9.53 7.73
N HIS A 192 -17.30 -8.49 7.26
CA HIS A 192 -17.41 -7.13 7.79
C HIS A 192 -18.29 -6.22 6.94
N GLY A 193 -18.96 -6.78 5.91
CA GLY A 193 -19.82 -6.04 5.00
C GLY A 193 -19.11 -4.92 4.26
N LEU A 194 -17.80 -5.03 4.03
CA LEU A 194 -16.99 -3.98 3.40
C LEU A 194 -17.09 -4.02 1.88
N PRO A 195 -17.07 -2.86 1.19
CA PRO A 195 -17.16 -2.81 -0.25
C PRO A 195 -15.83 -3.12 -0.93
N TYR A 196 -15.91 -3.69 -2.13
CA TYR A 196 -14.87 -3.59 -3.13
C TYR A 196 -14.88 -2.21 -3.79
N HIS A 197 -13.78 -1.85 -4.45
CA HIS A 197 -13.74 -0.66 -5.30
C HIS A 197 -14.77 -0.78 -6.45
N PRO A 198 -15.50 0.31 -6.83
CA PRO A 198 -16.55 0.25 -7.86
C PRO A 198 -16.12 -0.32 -9.22
N LEU A 199 -14.85 -0.18 -9.59
CA LEU A 199 -14.32 -0.74 -10.83
C LEU A 199 -14.05 -2.26 -10.75
N TRP A 200 -14.14 -2.89 -9.56
CA TRP A 200 -13.94 -4.33 -9.42
C TRP A 200 -14.91 -5.14 -10.28
N ASP A 201 -16.19 -4.82 -10.20
CA ASP A 201 -17.24 -5.49 -10.98
C ASP A 201 -17.13 -5.23 -12.50
N GLN A 202 -16.30 -4.25 -12.89
CA GLN A 202 -15.97 -3.95 -14.27
C GLN A 202 -14.70 -4.67 -14.77
N GLY A 203 -14.12 -5.57 -13.95
CA GLY A 203 -12.94 -6.36 -14.30
C GLY A 203 -11.59 -5.70 -14.03
N TYR A 204 -11.55 -4.64 -13.22
CA TYR A 204 -10.28 -4.04 -12.79
C TYR A 204 -9.78 -4.71 -11.50
N ILE A 205 -8.94 -5.71 -11.63
CA ILE A 205 -8.38 -6.48 -10.50
C ILE A 205 -7.26 -5.74 -9.77
N SER A 206 -6.59 -4.80 -10.45
CA SER A 206 -5.56 -3.94 -9.88
C SER A 206 -5.78 -2.50 -10.35
N ILE A 207 -5.90 -1.54 -9.43
CA ILE A 207 -6.32 -0.18 -9.72
C ILE A 207 -5.23 0.80 -9.26
N GLY A 208 -4.91 1.74 -10.12
CA GLY A 208 -3.99 2.86 -9.86
C GLY A 208 -4.34 4.05 -10.73
N ASP A 209 -3.36 4.65 -11.42
CA ASP A 209 -3.60 5.79 -12.31
C ASP A 209 -4.29 5.34 -13.61
N THR A 210 -5.17 6.17 -14.15
CA THR A 210 -6.01 5.89 -15.32
C THR A 210 -5.20 5.43 -16.53
N HIS A 211 -4.09 6.10 -16.82
CA HIS A 211 -3.26 5.84 -18.00
C HIS A 211 -2.30 4.64 -17.86
N THR A 212 -2.14 4.09 -16.64
CA THR A 212 -1.27 2.93 -16.39
C THR A 212 -2.03 1.73 -15.83
N THR A 213 -3.34 1.75 -15.91
CA THR A 213 -4.24 0.68 -15.45
C THR A 213 -5.14 0.26 -16.60
N ARG A 214 -5.27 -1.03 -16.81
CA ARG A 214 -6.25 -1.57 -17.74
C ARG A 214 -7.05 -2.71 -17.11
N ARG A 215 -8.22 -2.96 -17.69
CA ARG A 215 -9.08 -4.07 -17.32
C ARG A 215 -8.35 -5.40 -17.58
N TRP A 216 -8.57 -6.37 -16.72
CA TRP A 216 -8.12 -7.72 -16.96
C TRP A 216 -8.96 -8.39 -18.04
N GLU A 217 -8.31 -9.12 -18.93
CA GLU A 217 -8.94 -9.91 -20.01
C GLU A 217 -8.42 -11.35 -19.94
N PRO A 218 -9.23 -12.35 -20.39
CA PRO A 218 -8.79 -13.74 -20.43
C PRO A 218 -7.46 -13.91 -21.18
N GLY A 219 -6.50 -14.58 -20.54
CA GLY A 219 -5.15 -14.78 -21.06
C GLY A 219 -4.10 -13.76 -20.59
N MET A 220 -4.51 -12.73 -19.84
CA MET A 220 -3.58 -11.82 -19.19
C MET A 220 -3.16 -12.33 -17.81
N GLU A 221 -1.88 -12.14 -17.48
CA GLU A 221 -1.41 -12.20 -16.09
C GLU A 221 -1.86 -10.92 -15.35
N GLU A 222 -1.99 -10.99 -14.02
CA GLU A 222 -2.36 -9.82 -13.21
C GLU A 222 -1.38 -8.65 -13.43
N GLU A 223 -0.11 -8.96 -13.63
CA GLU A 223 0.95 -7.99 -13.86
C GLU A 223 0.74 -7.15 -15.12
N ASP A 224 0.12 -7.72 -16.16
CA ASP A 224 -0.18 -7.05 -17.42
C ASP A 224 -1.19 -5.91 -17.26
N THR A 225 -1.98 -5.92 -16.21
CA THR A 225 -3.00 -4.89 -15.95
C THR A 225 -2.39 -3.56 -15.49
N ARG A 226 -1.08 -3.51 -15.23
CA ARG A 226 -0.39 -2.31 -14.75
C ARG A 226 0.83 -1.97 -15.60
N PHE A 227 1.04 -0.67 -15.83
CA PHE A 227 2.20 -0.13 -16.55
C PHE A 227 2.51 -0.88 -17.86
N PHE A 228 1.47 -1.30 -18.58
CA PHE A 228 1.57 -2.03 -19.85
C PHE A 228 2.36 -3.35 -19.77
N GLY A 229 2.42 -3.98 -18.60
CA GLY A 229 3.24 -5.17 -18.34
C GLY A 229 4.75 -4.91 -18.21
N LEU A 230 5.22 -3.66 -18.40
CA LEU A 230 6.62 -3.32 -18.33
C LEU A 230 7.18 -3.29 -16.90
N LYS A 231 6.33 -2.96 -15.93
CA LYS A 231 6.71 -2.85 -14.54
C LYS A 231 5.49 -3.04 -13.63
N ARG A 232 5.65 -3.81 -12.55
CA ARG A 232 4.57 -3.98 -11.57
C ARG A 232 4.67 -2.97 -10.43
N GLU A 233 5.87 -2.74 -9.92
CA GLU A 233 6.07 -1.95 -8.72
C GLU A 233 6.25 -0.46 -9.04
N CYS A 234 5.53 0.38 -8.29
CA CYS A 234 5.61 1.84 -8.44
C CYS A 234 6.77 2.48 -7.64
N GLY A 235 7.66 1.67 -7.06
CA GLY A 235 8.80 2.16 -6.28
C GLY A 235 8.47 2.64 -4.85
N LEU A 236 7.19 2.74 -4.47
CA LEU A 236 6.80 3.09 -3.09
C LEU A 236 7.30 2.05 -2.08
N HIS A 237 7.30 0.80 -2.48
CA HIS A 237 7.58 -0.36 -1.65
C HIS A 237 8.92 -1.04 -1.97
N GLY A 238 9.69 -0.48 -2.91
CA GLY A 238 11.01 -1.00 -3.26
C GLY A 238 12.04 -0.83 -2.15
N PRO A 239 13.18 -1.57 -2.24
CA PRO A 239 14.27 -1.42 -1.28
C PRO A 239 14.74 0.01 -1.23
N GLY A 240 15.09 0.47 -0.02
CA GLY A 240 15.64 1.79 0.25
C GLY A 240 17.12 1.84 -0.02
#